data_384dc5e641bba74d8050863f5e4ebfb0
#
_entry.id   384dc5e641bba74d8050863f5e4ebfb0
#
_cell.length_a   1.000
_cell.length_b   1.000
_cell.length_c   1.000
_cell.angle_alpha   90.00
_cell.angle_beta   90.00
_cell.angle_gamma   90.00
#
_symmetry.space_group_name_H-M   'P 1'
#
loop_
_entity.id
_entity.type
_entity.pdbx_description
1 polymer ?
#
loop_
_entity_poly.entity_id
_entity_poly.type
_entity_poly.pdbx_seq_one_letter_code
_entity_poly.pdbx_strand_id
1 'polypeptide(L)'
;MSFLNVVLPLGSSVLSFVFAALVLDQWWQRRQSFQLVWAIGLVCYGLSTGAEFLGGTLGWSSSIYRVWYLFGAFLVPAYLGAGTLYLLKKTRFGYFVAASIALGGLFSLAATAKYPGSTGGGYTALAVALVAAAAIATATALRREHQAHVAMAFLVAGTLVVAGLVLTAHLTGRYLDSATHVPVAAAFPGYLRVSSVPFNAGGGLALVFGALYSAYIYMPKKRVVPARMGALAIIPNFFASLPGAVTALIQGKLNSRVPATILIAVGALVPGVTSSLNRFGVTWSFFLGEFLGLVLIFVGFLVSEDVFRNVRLGTTLWSRAPSASLESEVG
;
A
#
# COMPACT_ATOMS: atom_id res chain seq x y z
N MET A 1 -14.75 -0.50 25.92
CA MET A 1 -13.73 -0.66 24.85
C MET A 1 -12.53 -1.38 25.43
N SER A 2 -11.92 -2.29 24.67
CA SER A 2 -10.68 -2.91 25.14
C SER A 2 -9.53 -1.91 25.05
N PHE A 3 -8.57 -1.97 25.97
CA PHE A 3 -7.35 -1.15 25.95
C PHE A 3 -6.62 -1.21 24.59
N LEU A 4 -6.65 -2.36 23.95
CA LEU A 4 -6.03 -2.57 22.64
C LEU A 4 -6.68 -1.74 21.51
N ASN A 5 -7.98 -1.45 21.60
CA ASN A 5 -8.69 -0.63 20.60
C ASN A 5 -8.29 0.86 20.64
N VAL A 6 -7.54 1.27 21.66
CA VAL A 6 -7.01 2.64 21.79
C VAL A 6 -5.52 2.67 21.52
N VAL A 7 -4.77 1.73 22.12
CA VAL A 7 -3.31 1.73 22.07
C VAL A 7 -2.79 1.34 20.70
N LEU A 8 -3.39 0.35 20.03
CA LEU A 8 -2.94 -0.07 18.69
C LEU A 8 -3.14 1.03 17.62
N PRO A 9 -4.32 1.69 17.51
CA PRO A 9 -4.48 2.83 16.61
C PRO A 9 -3.53 4.00 16.92
N LEU A 10 -3.32 4.33 18.20
CA LEU A 10 -2.35 5.35 18.57
C LEU A 10 -0.94 4.98 18.09
N GLY A 11 -0.49 3.75 18.39
CA GLY A 11 0.81 3.24 17.96
C GLY A 11 0.96 3.27 16.45
N SER A 12 -0.07 2.85 15.70
CA SER A 12 -0.10 2.91 14.24
C SER A 12 -0.01 4.34 13.73
N SER A 13 -0.76 5.27 14.32
CA SER A 13 -0.75 6.68 13.92
C SER A 13 0.63 7.31 14.12
N VAL A 14 1.20 7.18 15.32
CA VAL A 14 2.52 7.73 15.64
C VAL A 14 3.59 7.12 14.74
N LEU A 15 3.65 5.79 14.63
CA LEU A 15 4.62 5.11 13.78
C LEU A 15 4.50 5.53 12.32
N SER A 16 3.27 5.72 11.82
CA SER A 16 3.04 6.13 10.44
C SER A 16 3.53 7.54 10.16
N PHE A 17 3.30 8.50 11.08
CA PHE A 17 3.84 9.85 10.92
C PHE A 17 5.36 9.90 11.03
N VAL A 18 5.96 9.12 11.94
CA VAL A 18 7.43 8.98 12.02
C VAL A 18 7.97 8.40 10.70
N PHE A 19 7.35 7.36 10.19
CA PHE A 19 7.74 6.76 8.92
C PHE A 19 7.57 7.72 7.74
N ALA A 20 6.45 8.46 7.68
CA ALA A 20 6.24 9.49 6.66
C ALA A 20 7.34 10.57 6.72
N ALA A 21 7.74 11.02 7.90
CA ALA A 21 8.82 11.99 8.06
C ALA A 21 10.16 11.45 7.55
N LEU A 22 10.51 10.19 7.84
CA LEU A 22 11.73 9.55 7.34
C LEU A 22 11.74 9.44 5.81
N VAL A 23 10.60 9.07 5.21
CA VAL A 23 10.46 8.97 3.75
C VAL A 23 10.51 10.36 3.10
N LEU A 24 9.93 11.38 3.73
CA LEU A 24 10.01 12.76 3.28
C LEU A 24 11.43 13.31 3.36
N ASP A 25 12.20 13.01 4.43
CA ASP A 25 13.60 13.37 4.52
C ASP A 25 14.41 12.75 3.38
N GLN A 26 14.19 11.47 3.08
CA GLN A 26 14.81 10.84 1.92
C GLN A 26 14.40 11.49 0.60
N TRP A 27 13.12 11.85 0.45
CA TRP A 27 12.66 12.55 -0.74
C TRP A 27 13.35 13.91 -0.87
N TRP A 28 13.50 14.63 0.22
CA TRP A 28 14.20 15.93 0.20
C TRP A 28 15.62 15.82 -0.31
N GLN A 29 16.32 14.74 0.04
CA GLN A 29 17.70 14.47 -0.37
C GLN A 29 17.80 13.92 -1.80
N ARG A 30 16.89 13.02 -2.21
CA ARG A 30 17.01 12.24 -3.46
C ARG A 30 16.05 12.69 -4.57
N ARG A 31 15.02 13.44 -4.24
CA ARG A 31 13.97 13.95 -5.16
C ARG A 31 13.30 12.86 -6.02
N GLN A 32 13.16 11.64 -5.50
CA GLN A 32 12.52 10.56 -6.23
C GLN A 32 11.00 10.61 -6.01
N SER A 33 10.21 10.64 -7.09
CA SER A 33 8.74 10.80 -7.04
C SER A 33 8.04 9.72 -6.21
N PHE A 34 8.55 8.47 -6.22
CA PHE A 34 7.94 7.38 -5.45
C PHE A 34 7.98 7.65 -3.93
N GLN A 35 9.02 8.30 -3.43
CA GLN A 35 9.14 8.62 -2.00
C GLN A 35 8.09 9.64 -1.57
N LEU A 36 7.85 10.68 -2.38
CA LEU A 36 6.81 11.66 -2.09
C LEU A 36 5.42 11.00 -2.06
N VAL A 37 5.13 10.14 -3.03
CA VAL A 37 3.83 9.46 -3.13
C VAL A 37 3.64 8.49 -1.96
N TRP A 38 4.68 7.75 -1.56
CA TRP A 38 4.63 6.91 -0.37
C TRP A 38 4.45 7.72 0.91
N ALA A 39 5.13 8.86 1.05
CA ALA A 39 4.95 9.75 2.20
C ALA A 39 3.50 10.24 2.32
N ILE A 40 2.85 10.61 1.20
CA ILE A 40 1.43 10.95 1.18
C ILE A 40 0.58 9.77 1.66
N GLY A 41 0.83 8.56 1.16
CA GLY A 41 0.12 7.35 1.60
C GLY A 41 0.29 7.06 3.09
N LEU A 42 1.49 7.27 3.64
CA LEU A 42 1.77 7.11 5.07
C LEU A 42 1.10 8.21 5.91
N VAL A 43 1.06 9.46 5.45
CA VAL A 43 0.29 10.52 6.12
C VAL A 43 -1.19 10.14 6.14
N CYS A 44 -1.74 9.65 5.04
CA CYS A 44 -3.13 9.16 5.00
C CYS A 44 -3.34 8.02 6.01
N TYR A 45 -2.37 7.11 6.16
CA TYR A 45 -2.42 6.03 7.14
C TYR A 45 -2.48 6.57 8.56
N GLY A 46 -1.59 7.50 8.91
CA GLY A 46 -1.56 8.16 10.22
C GLY A 46 -2.85 8.91 10.53
N LEU A 47 -3.46 9.58 9.53
CA LEU A 47 -4.75 10.26 9.68
C LEU A 47 -5.90 9.27 9.91
N SER A 48 -5.92 8.14 9.20
CA SER A 48 -6.94 7.09 9.39
C SER A 48 -6.86 6.49 10.78
N THR A 49 -5.69 6.00 11.17
CA THR A 49 -5.48 5.38 12.50
C THR A 49 -5.56 6.40 13.64
N GLY A 50 -5.19 7.66 13.38
CA GLY A 50 -5.44 8.78 14.31
C GLY A 50 -6.92 9.04 14.52
N ALA A 51 -7.74 8.94 13.48
CA ALA A 51 -9.20 9.03 13.61
C ALA A 51 -9.78 7.86 14.43
N GLU A 52 -9.21 6.65 14.31
CA GLU A 52 -9.58 5.50 15.14
C GLU A 52 -9.25 5.73 16.62
N PHE A 53 -8.05 6.24 16.90
CA PHE A 53 -7.66 6.63 18.27
C PHE A 53 -8.59 7.68 18.84
N LEU A 54 -8.86 8.77 18.11
CA LEU A 54 -9.77 9.83 18.55
C LEU A 54 -11.20 9.31 18.72
N GLY A 55 -11.68 8.49 17.81
CA GLY A 55 -12.99 7.84 17.91
C GLY A 55 -13.08 6.91 19.11
N GLY A 56 -11.98 6.19 19.43
CA GLY A 56 -11.89 5.31 20.59
C GLY A 56 -11.81 6.04 21.93
N THR A 57 -11.28 7.27 21.99
CA THR A 57 -11.07 8.05 23.22
C THR A 57 -12.15 9.09 23.45
N LEU A 58 -12.49 9.88 22.42
CA LEU A 58 -13.42 11.01 22.51
C LEU A 58 -14.84 10.66 22.06
N GLY A 59 -15.01 9.47 21.49
CA GLY A 59 -16.25 9.05 20.85
C GLY A 59 -16.27 9.35 19.33
N TRP A 60 -17.06 8.55 18.61
CA TRP A 60 -17.19 8.64 17.16
C TRP A 60 -18.18 9.72 16.76
N SER A 61 -17.67 10.81 16.20
CA SER A 61 -18.46 11.82 15.49
C SER A 61 -18.53 11.49 13.99
N SER A 62 -19.48 12.12 13.27
CA SER A 62 -19.59 11.99 11.82
C SER A 62 -18.31 12.45 11.10
N SER A 63 -17.63 13.47 11.61
CA SER A 63 -16.38 13.99 11.03
C SER A 63 -15.23 13.01 11.20
N ILE A 64 -15.02 12.46 12.39
CA ILE A 64 -14.00 11.45 12.66
C ILE A 64 -14.24 10.21 11.78
N TYR A 65 -15.49 9.77 11.66
CA TYR A 65 -15.85 8.60 10.86
C TYR A 65 -15.62 8.81 9.36
N ARG A 66 -15.86 10.04 8.83
CA ARG A 66 -15.56 10.38 7.43
C ARG A 66 -14.06 10.41 7.18
N VAL A 67 -13.28 11.01 8.08
CA VAL A 67 -11.81 11.03 7.99
C VAL A 67 -11.26 9.59 7.96
N TRP A 68 -11.65 8.77 8.93
CA TRP A 68 -11.27 7.36 8.97
C TRP A 68 -11.52 6.64 7.64
N TYR A 69 -12.74 6.77 7.12
CA TYR A 69 -13.13 6.02 5.93
C TYR A 69 -12.48 6.55 4.64
N LEU A 70 -12.40 7.88 4.49
CA LEU A 70 -11.76 8.50 3.32
C LEU A 70 -10.29 8.08 3.23
N PHE A 71 -9.55 8.31 4.31
CA PHE A 71 -8.12 8.04 4.30
C PHE A 71 -7.83 6.53 4.28
N GLY A 72 -8.45 5.74 5.16
CA GLY A 72 -8.18 4.31 5.29
C GLY A 72 -8.69 3.47 4.12
N ALA A 73 -9.95 3.63 3.75
CA ALA A 73 -10.57 2.76 2.75
C ALA A 73 -10.27 3.16 1.30
N PHE A 74 -9.94 4.42 1.03
CA PHE A 74 -9.66 4.90 -0.34
C PHE A 74 -8.18 5.23 -0.55
N LEU A 75 -7.60 6.10 0.29
CA LEU A 75 -6.34 6.76 -0.06
C LEU A 75 -5.09 5.97 0.29
N VAL A 76 -5.03 5.35 1.46
CA VAL A 76 -3.83 4.61 1.91
C VAL A 76 -3.35 3.59 0.88
N PRO A 77 -4.12 2.56 0.51
CA PRO A 77 -3.62 1.54 -0.41
C PRO A 77 -3.37 2.11 -1.80
N ALA A 78 -4.19 3.06 -2.26
CA ALA A 78 -4.07 3.66 -3.58
C ALA A 78 -2.78 4.48 -3.74
N TYR A 79 -2.43 5.34 -2.77
CA TYR A 79 -1.19 6.12 -2.82
C TYR A 79 0.06 5.26 -2.61
N LEU A 80 0.02 4.29 -1.70
CA LEU A 80 1.14 3.35 -1.51
C LEU A 80 1.38 2.51 -2.77
N GLY A 81 0.31 2.02 -3.40
CA GLY A 81 0.38 1.31 -4.68
C GLY A 81 0.90 2.18 -5.83
N ALA A 82 0.43 3.43 -5.93
CA ALA A 82 0.91 4.38 -6.92
C ALA A 82 2.40 4.71 -6.73
N GLY A 83 2.87 4.87 -5.49
CA GLY A 83 4.28 5.04 -5.18
C GLY A 83 5.12 3.86 -5.67
N THR A 84 4.61 2.63 -5.51
CA THR A 84 5.26 1.43 -6.04
C THR A 84 5.31 1.40 -7.57
N LEU A 85 4.28 1.89 -8.25
CA LEU A 85 4.32 2.05 -9.70
C LEU A 85 5.38 3.09 -10.14
N TYR A 86 5.55 4.19 -9.39
CA TYR A 86 6.63 5.15 -9.64
C TYR A 86 8.02 4.54 -9.42
N LEU A 87 8.19 3.69 -8.40
CA LEU A 87 9.44 2.95 -8.18
C LEU A 87 9.78 2.06 -9.37
N LEU A 88 8.77 1.39 -9.93
CA LEU A 88 8.92 0.44 -11.02
C LEU A 88 8.66 1.04 -12.41
N LYS A 89 8.65 2.38 -12.56
CA LYS A 89 8.28 3.08 -13.80
C LYS A 89 9.09 2.70 -15.04
N LYS A 90 10.32 2.23 -14.87
CA LYS A 90 11.17 1.75 -15.99
C LYS A 90 10.84 0.33 -16.46
N THR A 91 9.96 -0.38 -15.75
CA THR A 91 9.50 -1.74 -16.08
C THR A 91 8.14 -1.70 -16.79
N ARG A 92 7.60 -2.85 -17.12
CA ARG A 92 6.23 -2.99 -17.64
C ARG A 92 5.21 -3.28 -16.54
N PHE A 93 5.49 -2.86 -15.30
CA PHE A 93 4.63 -3.13 -14.15
C PHE A 93 3.24 -2.47 -14.26
N GLY A 94 3.10 -1.43 -15.09
CA GLY A 94 1.82 -0.79 -15.37
C GLY A 94 0.74 -1.74 -15.93
N TYR A 95 1.10 -2.78 -16.67
CA TYR A 95 0.12 -3.81 -17.09
C TYR A 95 -0.47 -4.56 -15.90
N PHE A 96 0.36 -4.85 -14.90
CA PHE A 96 -0.11 -5.49 -13.68
C PHE A 96 -1.04 -4.55 -12.89
N VAL A 97 -0.65 -3.28 -12.76
CA VAL A 97 -1.49 -2.27 -12.09
C VAL A 97 -2.81 -2.08 -12.82
N ALA A 98 -2.80 -2.01 -14.15
CA ALA A 98 -4.02 -1.94 -14.97
C ALA A 98 -4.93 -3.15 -14.72
N ALA A 99 -4.38 -4.36 -14.73
CA ALA A 99 -5.13 -5.58 -14.40
C ALA A 99 -5.69 -5.55 -12.97
N SER A 100 -4.91 -5.09 -11.99
CA SER A 100 -5.34 -4.98 -10.59
C SER A 100 -6.50 -3.99 -10.43
N ILE A 101 -6.46 -2.84 -11.11
CA ILE A 101 -7.53 -1.84 -11.10
C ILE A 101 -8.79 -2.41 -11.77
N ALA A 102 -8.65 -3.07 -12.93
CA ALA A 102 -9.78 -3.70 -13.61
C ALA A 102 -10.43 -4.79 -12.75
N LEU A 103 -9.64 -5.64 -12.09
CA LEU A 103 -10.13 -6.63 -11.12
C LEU A 103 -10.83 -5.94 -9.94
N GLY A 104 -10.28 -4.84 -9.42
CA GLY A 104 -10.94 -4.02 -8.39
C GLY A 104 -12.32 -3.52 -8.84
N GLY A 105 -12.44 -3.10 -10.10
CA GLY A 105 -13.73 -2.73 -10.71
C GLY A 105 -14.72 -3.90 -10.79
N LEU A 106 -14.26 -5.09 -11.20
CA LEU A 106 -15.08 -6.30 -11.20
C LEU A 106 -15.53 -6.71 -9.79
N PHE A 107 -14.63 -6.63 -8.80
CA PHE A 107 -14.99 -6.87 -7.40
C PHE A 107 -15.97 -5.82 -6.87
N SER A 108 -15.88 -4.56 -7.32
CA SER A 108 -16.85 -3.53 -6.99
C SER A 108 -18.25 -3.91 -7.48
N LEU A 109 -18.37 -4.39 -8.72
CA LEU A 109 -19.62 -4.87 -9.27
C LEU A 109 -20.14 -6.10 -8.51
N ALA A 110 -19.30 -7.09 -8.25
CA ALA A 110 -19.69 -8.27 -7.47
C ALA A 110 -20.14 -7.91 -6.05
N ALA A 111 -19.52 -6.91 -5.42
CA ALA A 111 -19.89 -6.44 -4.08
C ALA A 111 -21.29 -5.80 -4.02
N THR A 112 -21.89 -5.40 -5.16
CA THR A 112 -23.27 -4.88 -5.18
C THR A 112 -24.30 -5.90 -4.69
N ALA A 113 -24.02 -7.19 -4.84
CA ALA A 113 -24.87 -8.26 -4.31
C ALA A 113 -24.99 -8.21 -2.77
N LYS A 114 -23.98 -7.68 -2.08
CA LYS A 114 -23.97 -7.52 -0.63
C LYS A 114 -24.63 -6.20 -0.17
N TYR A 115 -24.72 -5.20 -1.03
CA TYR A 115 -25.15 -3.85 -0.66
C TYR A 115 -26.35 -3.42 -1.52
N PRO A 116 -27.60 -3.62 -1.05
CA PRO A 116 -28.81 -3.24 -1.78
C PRO A 116 -28.77 -1.76 -2.22
N GLY A 117 -29.25 -1.47 -3.44
CA GLY A 117 -29.28 -0.13 -3.98
C GLY A 117 -27.93 0.43 -4.47
N SER A 118 -26.85 -0.37 -4.46
CA SER A 118 -25.51 0.05 -4.89
C SER A 118 -25.15 -0.31 -6.33
N THR A 119 -26.06 -0.91 -7.08
CA THR A 119 -25.81 -1.43 -8.44
C THR A 119 -25.27 -0.35 -9.39
N GLY A 120 -25.88 0.84 -9.40
CA GLY A 120 -25.41 1.98 -10.19
C GLY A 120 -23.98 2.40 -9.82
N GLY A 121 -23.65 2.45 -8.51
CA GLY A 121 -22.30 2.72 -8.01
C GLY A 121 -21.30 1.65 -8.44
N GLY A 122 -21.68 0.38 -8.44
CA GLY A 122 -20.85 -0.73 -8.92
C GLY A 122 -20.51 -0.65 -10.40
N TYR A 123 -21.50 -0.34 -11.25
CA TYR A 123 -21.27 -0.13 -12.68
C TYR A 123 -20.40 1.09 -12.96
N THR A 124 -20.64 2.20 -12.26
CA THR A 124 -19.79 3.41 -12.38
C THR A 124 -18.36 3.13 -11.97
N ALA A 125 -18.15 2.46 -10.83
CA ALA A 125 -16.81 2.08 -10.35
C ALA A 125 -16.10 1.15 -11.34
N LEU A 126 -16.79 0.16 -11.91
CA LEU A 126 -16.25 -0.72 -12.96
C LEU A 126 -15.88 0.08 -14.21
N ALA A 127 -16.77 0.94 -14.71
CA ALA A 127 -16.50 1.71 -15.92
C ALA A 127 -15.28 2.62 -15.75
N VAL A 128 -15.19 3.35 -14.64
CA VAL A 128 -14.02 4.22 -14.32
C VAL A 128 -12.75 3.37 -14.18
N ALA A 129 -12.82 2.23 -13.50
CA ALA A 129 -11.69 1.31 -13.34
C ALA A 129 -11.18 0.78 -14.68
N LEU A 130 -12.08 0.41 -15.61
CA LEU A 130 -11.71 -0.07 -16.94
C LEU A 130 -11.09 1.04 -17.81
N VAL A 131 -11.61 2.27 -17.73
CA VAL A 131 -11.02 3.42 -18.43
C VAL A 131 -9.62 3.72 -17.90
N ALA A 132 -9.45 3.76 -16.58
CA ALA A 132 -8.15 3.96 -15.95
C ALA A 132 -7.16 2.83 -16.31
N ALA A 133 -7.61 1.57 -16.24
CA ALA A 133 -6.81 0.42 -16.61
C ALA A 133 -6.36 0.47 -18.08
N ALA A 134 -7.28 0.78 -19.01
CA ALA A 134 -6.96 0.93 -20.42
C ALA A 134 -5.94 2.06 -20.67
N ALA A 135 -6.13 3.23 -20.02
CA ALA A 135 -5.20 4.34 -20.14
C ALA A 135 -3.79 4.00 -19.62
N ILE A 136 -3.69 3.34 -18.46
CA ILE A 136 -2.42 2.90 -17.88
C ILE A 136 -1.75 1.84 -18.76
N ALA A 137 -2.51 0.86 -19.27
CA ALA A 137 -1.99 -0.16 -20.16
C ALA A 137 -1.46 0.44 -21.46
N THR A 138 -2.20 1.39 -22.06
CA THR A 138 -1.80 2.13 -23.27
C THR A 138 -0.53 2.95 -23.01
N ALA A 139 -0.47 3.68 -21.90
CA ALA A 139 0.74 4.41 -21.50
C ALA A 139 1.93 3.48 -21.32
N THR A 140 1.72 2.29 -20.73
CA THR A 140 2.77 1.27 -20.55
C THR A 140 3.25 0.71 -21.90
N ALA A 141 2.35 0.54 -22.87
CA ALA A 141 2.68 0.06 -24.22
C ALA A 141 3.49 1.10 -25.00
N LEU A 142 3.03 2.35 -25.00
CA LEU A 142 3.60 3.42 -25.83
C LEU A 142 4.87 4.02 -25.20
N ARG A 143 4.78 4.39 -23.91
CA ARG A 143 5.88 5.05 -23.17
C ARG A 143 5.84 4.67 -21.69
N ARG A 144 6.62 3.64 -21.31
CA ARG A 144 6.64 3.11 -19.93
C ARG A 144 6.82 4.19 -18.85
N GLU A 145 7.58 5.23 -19.13
CA GLU A 145 7.86 6.28 -18.16
C GLU A 145 6.62 7.09 -17.79
N HIS A 146 5.60 7.13 -18.66
CA HIS A 146 4.35 7.87 -18.42
C HIS A 146 3.29 7.08 -17.66
N GLN A 147 3.42 5.74 -17.53
CA GLN A 147 2.43 4.89 -16.86
C GLN A 147 2.10 5.38 -15.44
N ALA A 148 3.11 5.81 -14.67
CA ALA A 148 2.93 6.29 -13.31
C ALA A 148 2.25 7.67 -13.27
N HIS A 149 2.52 8.55 -14.23
CA HIS A 149 1.87 9.86 -14.30
C HIS A 149 0.40 9.73 -14.70
N VAL A 150 0.07 8.82 -15.64
CA VAL A 150 -1.31 8.53 -16.03
C VAL A 150 -2.08 7.95 -14.83
N ALA A 151 -1.50 6.97 -14.12
CA ALA A 151 -2.13 6.42 -12.93
C ALA A 151 -2.34 7.48 -11.85
N MET A 152 -1.36 8.38 -11.64
CA MET A 152 -1.48 9.48 -10.67
C MET A 152 -2.57 10.47 -11.07
N ALA A 153 -2.73 10.81 -12.34
CA ALA A 153 -3.80 11.69 -12.80
C ALA A 153 -5.19 11.11 -12.45
N PHE A 154 -5.41 9.82 -12.73
CA PHE A 154 -6.65 9.14 -12.33
C PHE A 154 -6.81 9.07 -10.80
N LEU A 155 -5.73 8.83 -10.06
CA LEU A 155 -5.77 8.78 -8.61
C LEU A 155 -6.13 10.15 -8.01
N VAL A 156 -5.53 11.24 -8.48
CA VAL A 156 -5.84 12.59 -7.99
C VAL A 156 -7.28 12.98 -8.33
N ALA A 157 -7.71 12.78 -9.57
CA ALA A 157 -9.09 13.03 -9.96
C ALA A 157 -10.08 12.18 -9.13
N GLY A 158 -9.80 10.90 -8.97
CA GLY A 158 -10.59 9.99 -8.13
C GLY A 158 -10.61 10.43 -6.67
N THR A 159 -9.47 10.87 -6.12
CA THR A 159 -9.39 11.41 -4.75
C THR A 159 -10.33 12.60 -4.54
N LEU A 160 -10.35 13.56 -5.47
CA LEU A 160 -11.23 14.73 -5.37
C LEU A 160 -12.72 14.33 -5.41
N VAL A 161 -13.06 13.39 -6.31
CA VAL A 161 -14.45 12.89 -6.42
C VAL A 161 -14.87 12.16 -5.16
N VAL A 162 -14.06 11.18 -4.68
CA VAL A 162 -14.44 10.41 -3.50
C VAL A 162 -14.40 11.25 -2.23
N ALA A 163 -13.52 12.24 -2.12
CA ALA A 163 -13.55 13.19 -1.01
C ALA A 163 -14.87 13.96 -0.97
N GLY A 164 -15.31 14.51 -2.11
CA GLY A 164 -16.61 15.16 -2.22
C GLY A 164 -17.76 14.23 -1.82
N LEU A 165 -17.76 13.00 -2.35
CA LEU A 165 -18.82 12.02 -2.06
C LEU A 165 -18.83 11.60 -0.58
N VAL A 166 -17.66 11.37 0.06
CA VAL A 166 -17.57 11.00 1.48
C VAL A 166 -17.98 12.14 2.38
N LEU A 167 -17.57 13.37 2.07
CA LEU A 167 -17.89 14.55 2.87
C LEU A 167 -19.39 14.91 2.83
N THR A 168 -20.05 14.68 1.70
CA THR A 168 -21.47 15.01 1.50
C THR A 168 -22.44 13.87 1.75
N ALA A 169 -21.94 12.61 1.87
CA ALA A 169 -22.79 11.44 2.07
C ALA A 169 -23.66 11.55 3.32
N HIS A 170 -24.92 11.15 3.21
CA HIS A 170 -25.80 10.98 4.37
C HIS A 170 -25.43 9.70 5.11
N LEU A 171 -24.98 9.83 6.35
CA LEU A 171 -24.58 8.70 7.20
C LEU A 171 -25.82 8.15 7.93
N THR A 172 -26.05 6.84 7.77
CA THR A 172 -27.17 6.13 8.42
C THR A 172 -26.67 4.84 9.04
N GLY A 173 -27.09 4.56 10.27
CA GLY A 173 -26.74 3.30 10.92
C GLY A 173 -25.56 3.38 11.88
N ARG A 174 -24.89 2.26 12.09
CA ARG A 174 -23.88 2.10 13.14
C ARG A 174 -22.49 2.45 12.62
N TYR A 175 -21.71 3.18 13.41
CA TYR A 175 -20.28 3.44 13.14
C TYR A 175 -19.40 2.27 13.56
N LEU A 176 -19.83 1.54 14.61
CA LEU A 176 -19.05 0.50 15.25
C LEU A 176 -19.76 -0.86 15.18
N ASP A 177 -18.97 -1.92 15.14
CA ASP A 177 -19.43 -3.25 15.46
C ASP A 177 -19.87 -3.33 16.92
N SER A 178 -21.00 -3.98 17.18
CA SER A 178 -21.62 -4.00 18.53
C SER A 178 -20.85 -4.85 19.54
N ALA A 179 -20.11 -5.85 19.09
CA ALA A 179 -19.38 -6.77 19.96
C ALA A 179 -17.95 -6.30 20.23
N THR A 180 -17.22 -5.89 19.18
CA THR A 180 -15.80 -5.58 19.25
C THR A 180 -15.50 -4.09 19.31
N HIS A 181 -16.49 -3.24 19.04
CA HIS A 181 -16.36 -1.77 18.98
C HIS A 181 -15.34 -1.28 17.95
N VAL A 182 -15.05 -2.12 16.94
CA VAL A 182 -14.21 -1.77 15.79
C VAL A 182 -15.03 -0.99 14.77
N PRO A 183 -14.49 0.04 14.10
CA PRO A 183 -15.21 0.80 13.10
C PRO A 183 -15.56 -0.07 11.90
N VAL A 184 -16.80 0.05 11.45
CA VAL A 184 -17.32 -0.66 10.28
C VAL A 184 -17.96 0.33 9.30
N ALA A 185 -17.83 0.10 8.02
CA ALA A 185 -18.34 1.01 6.99
C ALA A 185 -19.88 0.99 6.85
N ALA A 186 -20.62 0.51 7.89
CA ALA A 186 -22.06 0.26 7.80
C ALA A 186 -22.90 1.53 7.67
N ALA A 187 -22.43 2.66 8.21
CA ALA A 187 -23.15 3.92 8.12
C ALA A 187 -23.04 4.61 6.75
N PHE A 188 -22.06 4.22 5.91
CA PHE A 188 -21.97 4.77 4.56
C PHE A 188 -22.95 4.09 3.59
N PRO A 189 -23.51 4.86 2.63
CA PRO A 189 -24.32 4.33 1.56
C PRO A 189 -23.60 3.24 0.76
N GLY A 190 -24.35 2.28 0.24
CA GLY A 190 -23.80 1.14 -0.52
C GLY A 190 -22.91 1.56 -1.70
N TYR A 191 -23.30 2.61 -2.43
CA TYR A 191 -22.52 3.10 -3.56
C TYR A 191 -21.09 3.56 -3.18
N LEU A 192 -20.88 4.17 -2.00
CA LEU A 192 -19.54 4.52 -1.53
C LEU A 192 -18.73 3.28 -1.13
N ARG A 193 -19.40 2.30 -0.53
CA ARG A 193 -18.74 1.05 -0.10
C ARG A 193 -18.20 0.26 -1.29
N VAL A 194 -18.97 0.18 -2.39
CA VAL A 194 -18.51 -0.48 -3.62
C VAL A 194 -17.46 0.35 -4.37
N SER A 195 -17.56 1.68 -4.35
CA SER A 195 -16.57 2.56 -5.01
C SER A 195 -15.19 2.54 -4.34
N SER A 196 -15.08 2.15 -3.06
CA SER A 196 -13.77 2.02 -2.39
C SER A 196 -12.97 0.81 -2.89
N VAL A 197 -13.61 -0.19 -3.51
CA VAL A 197 -12.97 -1.44 -3.88
C VAL A 197 -11.84 -1.28 -4.91
N PRO A 198 -11.99 -0.52 -6.02
CA PRO A 198 -10.89 -0.31 -6.98
C PRO A 198 -9.67 0.38 -6.36
N PHE A 199 -9.88 1.34 -5.46
CA PHE A 199 -8.79 2.03 -4.75
C PHE A 199 -8.06 1.08 -3.80
N ASN A 200 -8.81 0.34 -2.99
CA ASN A 200 -8.27 -0.55 -1.97
C ASN A 200 -7.63 -1.79 -2.60
N ALA A 201 -8.37 -2.55 -3.40
CA ALA A 201 -7.85 -3.76 -4.03
C ALA A 201 -6.78 -3.43 -5.09
N GLY A 202 -7.04 -2.46 -5.97
CA GLY A 202 -6.08 -2.07 -7.00
C GLY A 202 -4.76 -1.56 -6.42
N GLY A 203 -4.83 -0.67 -5.43
CA GLY A 203 -3.66 -0.13 -4.75
C GLY A 203 -2.93 -1.17 -3.89
N GLY A 204 -3.66 -1.96 -3.11
CA GLY A 204 -3.10 -3.02 -2.27
C GLY A 204 -2.39 -4.10 -3.09
N LEU A 205 -3.01 -4.57 -4.17
CA LEU A 205 -2.37 -5.53 -5.09
C LEU A 205 -1.14 -4.94 -5.76
N ALA A 206 -1.19 -3.66 -6.18
CA ALA A 206 -0.02 -2.98 -6.76
C ALA A 206 1.14 -2.90 -5.75
N LEU A 207 0.87 -2.61 -4.48
CA LEU A 207 1.88 -2.56 -3.43
C LEU A 207 2.49 -3.94 -3.17
N VAL A 208 1.66 -4.96 -2.90
CA VAL A 208 2.10 -6.32 -2.57
C VAL A 208 2.90 -6.92 -3.73
N PHE A 209 2.32 -6.97 -4.91
CA PHE A 209 2.98 -7.60 -6.05
C PHE A 209 4.14 -6.77 -6.61
N GLY A 210 4.11 -5.46 -6.45
CA GLY A 210 5.24 -4.60 -6.79
C GLY A 210 6.44 -4.86 -5.88
N ALA A 211 6.21 -5.05 -4.59
CA ALA A 211 7.25 -5.41 -3.64
C ALA A 211 7.82 -6.82 -3.94
N LEU A 212 6.95 -7.82 -4.23
CA LEU A 212 7.38 -9.16 -4.65
C LEU A 212 8.14 -9.12 -5.98
N TYR A 213 7.70 -8.33 -6.94
CA TYR A 213 8.41 -8.16 -8.22
C TYR A 213 9.77 -7.49 -8.03
N SER A 214 9.85 -6.50 -7.13
CA SER A 214 11.12 -5.90 -6.74
C SER A 214 12.06 -6.93 -6.10
N ALA A 215 11.55 -7.77 -5.17
CA ALA A 215 12.33 -8.87 -4.61
C ALA A 215 12.88 -9.80 -5.70
N TYR A 216 12.01 -10.18 -6.66
CA TYR A 216 12.41 -11.06 -7.77
C TYR A 216 13.50 -10.47 -8.65
N ILE A 217 13.52 -9.14 -8.85
CA ILE A 217 14.57 -8.48 -9.64
C ILE A 217 15.95 -8.68 -9.02
N TYR A 218 16.06 -8.64 -7.69
CA TYR A 218 17.32 -8.64 -6.95
C TYR A 218 17.72 -10.01 -6.37
N MET A 219 16.86 -11.04 -6.43
CA MET A 219 17.20 -12.38 -5.94
C MET A 219 17.98 -13.22 -6.97
N PRO A 220 18.75 -14.23 -6.52
CA PRO A 220 19.34 -15.23 -7.42
C PRO A 220 18.26 -15.95 -8.22
N LYS A 221 18.31 -15.86 -9.55
CA LYS A 221 17.22 -16.32 -10.42
C LYS A 221 17.38 -17.79 -10.80
N LYS A 222 16.35 -18.61 -10.50
CA LYS A 222 16.17 -19.95 -11.07
C LYS A 222 15.01 -19.90 -12.06
N ARG A 223 15.30 -20.16 -13.34
CA ARG A 223 14.30 -20.16 -14.42
C ARG A 223 13.78 -21.57 -14.64
N VAL A 224 12.53 -21.83 -14.28
CA VAL A 224 11.80 -23.08 -14.58
C VAL A 224 10.84 -22.89 -15.76
N VAL A 225 10.44 -21.63 -16.02
CA VAL A 225 9.59 -21.25 -17.14
C VAL A 225 10.37 -20.28 -18.05
N PRO A 226 10.37 -20.52 -19.37
CA PRO A 226 11.09 -19.68 -20.33
C PRO A 226 10.62 -18.22 -20.31
N ALA A 227 11.56 -17.28 -20.47
CA ALA A 227 11.28 -15.85 -20.48
C ALA A 227 10.30 -15.40 -21.58
N ARG A 228 10.16 -16.20 -22.67
CA ARG A 228 9.20 -15.95 -23.75
C ARG A 228 7.74 -15.94 -23.29
N MET A 229 7.42 -16.54 -22.16
CA MET A 229 6.08 -16.51 -21.55
C MET A 229 5.79 -15.18 -20.81
N GLY A 230 6.71 -14.22 -20.80
CA GLY A 230 6.49 -12.88 -20.27
C GLY A 230 6.07 -12.88 -18.81
N ALA A 231 4.96 -12.19 -18.49
CA ALA A 231 4.46 -12.05 -17.13
C ALA A 231 4.08 -13.39 -16.46
N LEU A 232 3.63 -14.38 -17.21
CA LEU A 232 3.26 -15.71 -16.69
C LEU A 232 4.45 -16.49 -16.15
N ALA A 233 5.67 -16.18 -16.60
CA ALA A 233 6.89 -16.81 -16.09
C ALA A 233 7.32 -16.24 -14.72
N ILE A 234 6.86 -15.05 -14.33
CA ILE A 234 7.34 -14.36 -13.11
C ILE A 234 7.00 -15.17 -11.87
N ILE A 235 5.75 -15.60 -11.71
CA ILE A 235 5.28 -16.30 -10.51
C ILE A 235 6.00 -17.64 -10.32
N PRO A 236 6.02 -18.57 -11.30
CA PRO A 236 6.74 -19.84 -11.14
C PRO A 236 8.25 -19.64 -10.89
N ASN A 237 8.87 -18.71 -11.62
CA ASN A 237 10.29 -18.43 -11.45
C ASN A 237 10.62 -17.75 -10.12
N PHE A 238 9.71 -16.93 -9.57
CA PHE A 238 9.84 -16.38 -8.23
C PHE A 238 9.91 -17.49 -7.19
N PHE A 239 8.93 -18.39 -7.16
CA PHE A 239 8.91 -19.50 -6.20
C PHE A 239 10.11 -20.45 -6.38
N ALA A 240 10.49 -20.75 -7.61
CA ALA A 240 11.68 -21.56 -7.88
C ALA A 240 12.98 -20.91 -7.43
N SER A 241 13.03 -19.59 -7.34
CA SER A 241 14.21 -18.82 -6.89
C SER A 241 14.33 -18.70 -5.38
N LEU A 242 13.25 -18.95 -4.62
CA LEU A 242 13.24 -18.81 -3.16
C LEU A 242 14.32 -19.67 -2.45
N PRO A 243 14.53 -20.97 -2.78
CA PRO A 243 15.58 -21.76 -2.12
C PRO A 243 16.97 -21.16 -2.30
N GLY A 244 17.28 -20.65 -3.52
CA GLY A 244 18.54 -19.96 -3.79
C GLY A 244 18.69 -18.66 -3.01
N ALA A 245 17.58 -17.91 -2.84
CA ALA A 245 17.58 -16.70 -2.04
C ALA A 245 17.81 -16.99 -0.55
N VAL A 246 17.21 -18.07 -0.01
CA VAL A 246 17.44 -18.51 1.38
C VAL A 246 18.89 -18.92 1.58
N THR A 247 19.47 -19.69 0.67
CA THR A 247 20.88 -20.08 0.73
C THR A 247 21.80 -18.84 0.69
N ALA A 248 21.53 -17.88 -0.21
CA ALA A 248 22.29 -16.64 -0.29
C ALA A 248 22.15 -15.78 0.98
N LEU A 249 20.96 -15.78 1.63
CA LEU A 249 20.73 -15.10 2.91
C LEU A 249 21.61 -15.71 4.03
N ILE A 250 21.60 -17.03 4.16
CA ILE A 250 22.42 -17.75 5.17
C ILE A 250 23.91 -17.48 4.95
N GLN A 251 24.34 -17.35 3.69
CA GLN A 251 25.74 -17.04 3.33
C GLN A 251 26.10 -15.54 3.44
N GLY A 252 25.16 -14.69 3.84
CA GLY A 252 25.38 -13.24 3.89
C GLY A 252 25.57 -12.56 2.52
N LYS A 253 25.22 -13.25 1.42
CA LYS A 253 25.43 -12.79 0.03
C LYS A 253 24.14 -12.28 -0.62
N LEU A 254 22.99 -12.33 0.08
CA LEU A 254 21.73 -11.85 -0.46
C LEU A 254 21.69 -10.33 -0.46
N ASN A 255 21.23 -9.73 -1.57
CA ASN A 255 20.99 -8.29 -1.63
C ASN A 255 19.93 -7.89 -0.58
N SER A 256 20.22 -6.88 0.25
CA SER A 256 19.34 -6.39 1.33
C SER A 256 17.96 -5.94 0.86
N ARG A 257 17.82 -5.57 -0.42
CA ARG A 257 16.52 -5.23 -1.01
C ARG A 257 15.56 -6.42 -1.06
N VAL A 258 16.05 -7.66 -1.10
CA VAL A 258 15.19 -8.85 -1.16
C VAL A 258 14.42 -9.04 0.14
N PRO A 259 15.07 -9.19 1.33
CA PRO A 259 14.33 -9.29 2.58
C PRO A 259 13.51 -8.03 2.88
N ALA A 260 14.00 -6.83 2.55
CA ALA A 260 13.29 -5.58 2.71
C ALA A 260 11.94 -5.58 1.97
N THR A 261 11.95 -5.91 0.67
CA THR A 261 10.74 -5.91 -0.14
C THR A 261 9.79 -7.07 0.18
N ILE A 262 10.30 -8.21 0.65
CA ILE A 262 9.46 -9.31 1.16
C ILE A 262 8.71 -8.85 2.43
N LEU A 263 9.40 -8.19 3.38
CA LEU A 263 8.77 -7.64 4.58
C LEU A 263 7.70 -6.59 4.21
N ILE A 264 7.96 -5.72 3.24
CA ILE A 264 6.98 -4.76 2.74
C ILE A 264 5.77 -5.47 2.13
N ALA A 265 5.98 -6.53 1.33
CA ALA A 265 4.89 -7.28 0.72
C ALA A 265 4.01 -7.98 1.77
N VAL A 266 4.62 -8.65 2.74
CA VAL A 266 3.90 -9.31 3.85
C VAL A 266 3.18 -8.25 4.69
N GLY A 267 3.87 -7.16 5.04
CA GLY A 267 3.30 -6.07 5.81
C GLY A 267 2.11 -5.39 5.13
N ALA A 268 2.11 -5.28 3.81
CA ALA A 268 0.96 -4.77 3.05
C ALA A 268 -0.19 -5.80 2.94
N LEU A 269 0.14 -7.08 2.91
CA LEU A 269 -0.86 -8.15 2.83
C LEU A 269 -1.66 -8.29 4.12
N VAL A 270 -1.01 -8.15 5.28
CA VAL A 270 -1.64 -8.33 6.61
C VAL A 270 -2.86 -7.41 6.80
N PRO A 271 -2.76 -6.07 6.68
CA PRO A 271 -3.94 -5.20 6.83
C PRO A 271 -4.95 -5.41 5.71
N GLY A 272 -4.52 -5.80 4.50
CA GLY A 272 -5.43 -6.17 3.41
C GLY A 272 -6.32 -7.35 3.76
N VAL A 273 -5.75 -8.39 4.37
CA VAL A 273 -6.50 -9.57 4.85
C VAL A 273 -7.41 -9.21 6.02
N THR A 274 -6.89 -8.53 7.05
CA THR A 274 -7.68 -8.20 8.25
C THR A 274 -8.80 -7.21 7.96
N SER A 275 -8.60 -6.24 7.07
CA SER A 275 -9.66 -5.34 6.57
C SER A 275 -10.72 -6.10 5.76
N SER A 276 -10.31 -7.11 4.99
CA SER A 276 -11.27 -7.98 4.29
C SER A 276 -12.07 -8.83 5.27
N LEU A 277 -11.44 -9.42 6.29
CA LEU A 277 -12.11 -10.15 7.36
C LEU A 277 -13.08 -9.27 8.12
N ASN A 278 -12.72 -8.01 8.41
CA ASN A 278 -13.63 -7.04 9.03
C ASN A 278 -14.92 -6.85 8.20
N ARG A 279 -14.80 -6.80 6.87
CA ARG A 279 -15.97 -6.71 5.97
C ARG A 279 -16.89 -7.95 6.05
N PHE A 280 -16.37 -9.10 6.45
CA PHE A 280 -17.11 -10.35 6.66
C PHE A 280 -17.54 -10.55 8.13
N GLY A 281 -17.33 -9.55 9.00
CA GLY A 281 -17.75 -9.59 10.41
C GLY A 281 -16.72 -10.18 11.38
N VAL A 282 -15.50 -10.52 10.90
CA VAL A 282 -14.39 -10.93 11.77
C VAL A 282 -13.58 -9.68 12.12
N THR A 283 -13.99 -8.98 13.16
CA THR A 283 -13.53 -7.62 13.47
C THR A 283 -12.38 -7.56 14.47
N TRP A 284 -12.16 -8.58 15.29
CA TRP A 284 -11.18 -8.60 16.39
C TRP A 284 -9.72 -8.41 15.93
N SER A 285 -9.40 -8.84 14.71
CA SER A 285 -8.03 -8.78 14.16
C SER A 285 -7.69 -7.45 13.47
N PHE A 286 -8.64 -6.53 13.35
CA PHE A 286 -8.53 -5.34 12.51
C PHE A 286 -7.36 -4.45 12.94
N PHE A 287 -7.40 -3.89 14.15
CA PHE A 287 -6.34 -2.99 14.64
C PHE A 287 -4.98 -3.68 14.79
N LEU A 288 -4.99 -4.97 15.18
CA LEU A 288 -3.75 -5.74 15.28
C LEU A 288 -3.12 -5.90 13.91
N GLY A 289 -3.92 -6.20 12.89
CA GLY A 289 -3.44 -6.36 11.52
C GLY A 289 -2.89 -5.05 10.95
N GLU A 290 -3.54 -3.93 11.21
CA GLU A 290 -3.06 -2.62 10.80
C GLU A 290 -1.70 -2.30 11.45
N PHE A 291 -1.59 -2.45 12.75
CA PHE A 291 -0.35 -2.19 13.48
C PHE A 291 0.79 -3.11 13.03
N LEU A 292 0.58 -4.42 13.01
CA LEU A 292 1.61 -5.38 12.58
C LEU A 292 2.01 -5.17 11.11
N GLY A 293 1.05 -4.90 10.24
CA GLY A 293 1.32 -4.59 8.84
C GLY A 293 2.23 -3.38 8.68
N LEU A 294 1.91 -2.29 9.37
CA LEU A 294 2.73 -1.08 9.36
C LEU A 294 4.13 -1.32 9.93
N VAL A 295 4.26 -2.05 11.05
CA VAL A 295 5.56 -2.42 11.64
C VAL A 295 6.39 -3.20 10.64
N LEU A 296 5.81 -4.19 9.96
CA LEU A 296 6.53 -5.00 8.96
C LEU A 296 7.00 -4.16 7.77
N ILE A 297 6.16 -3.25 7.26
CA ILE A 297 6.55 -2.33 6.19
C ILE A 297 7.68 -1.42 6.65
N PHE A 298 7.59 -0.88 7.86
CA PHE A 298 8.59 -0.01 8.44
C PHE A 298 9.93 -0.74 8.66
N VAL A 299 9.91 -1.95 9.22
CA VAL A 299 11.11 -2.79 9.36
C VAL A 299 11.71 -3.12 8.00
N GLY A 300 10.88 -3.47 7.01
CA GLY A 300 11.33 -3.69 5.63
C GLY A 300 12.03 -2.47 5.05
N PHE A 301 11.49 -1.27 5.29
CA PHE A 301 12.13 -0.03 4.90
C PHE A 301 13.46 0.18 5.60
N LEU A 302 13.56 -0.09 6.90
CA LEU A 302 14.80 0.05 7.67
C LEU A 302 15.88 -0.97 7.27
N VAL A 303 15.51 -2.19 6.89
CA VAL A 303 16.45 -3.25 6.44
C VAL A 303 17.11 -2.91 5.10
N SER A 304 16.51 -2.04 4.29
CA SER A 304 17.14 -1.57 3.06
C SER A 304 18.37 -0.73 3.36
N GLU A 305 19.58 -1.21 2.97
CA GLU A 305 20.87 -0.49 3.20
C GLU A 305 20.87 0.95 2.70
N ASP A 306 20.06 1.24 1.67
CA ASP A 306 19.94 2.58 1.11
C ASP A 306 19.36 3.60 2.12
N VAL A 307 18.69 3.15 3.18
CA VAL A 307 18.10 4.00 4.22
C VAL A 307 19.13 4.46 5.21
N PHE A 308 19.93 3.53 5.75
CA PHE A 308 20.90 3.86 6.81
C PHE A 308 22.07 4.71 6.33
N ARG A 309 22.42 4.62 5.06
CA ARG A 309 23.54 5.42 4.48
C ARG A 309 23.29 6.93 4.46
N ASN A 310 22.05 7.39 4.59
CA ASN A 310 21.70 8.79 4.38
C ASN A 310 20.69 9.36 5.39
N VAL A 311 20.32 8.64 6.45
CA VAL A 311 19.46 9.21 7.51
C VAL A 311 20.32 10.13 8.37
N ARG A 312 20.15 11.45 8.22
CA ARG A 312 20.79 12.49 9.02
C ARG A 312 20.08 12.79 10.35
N LEU A 313 19.17 11.95 10.79
CA LEU A 313 18.55 12.08 12.11
C LEU A 313 19.59 11.82 13.20
N GLY A 314 20.19 12.90 13.70
CA GLY A 314 21.16 12.87 14.79
C GLY A 314 22.53 12.37 14.35
N THR A 315 23.31 13.25 13.77
CA THR A 315 24.69 13.04 13.26
C THR A 315 25.71 12.54 14.28
N THR A 316 25.30 12.12 15.47
CA THR A 316 26.23 11.74 16.56
C THR A 316 26.15 10.29 17.02
N LEU A 317 25.17 9.50 16.63
CA LEU A 317 25.05 8.12 17.15
C LEU A 317 25.33 6.99 16.16
N TRP A 318 25.38 7.21 14.83
CA TRP A 318 25.55 6.15 13.84
C TRP A 318 26.41 6.51 12.63
N SER A 319 27.49 7.30 12.79
CA SER A 319 28.51 7.40 11.76
C SER A 319 29.42 6.17 11.83
N ARG A 320 29.16 5.14 11.03
CA ARG A 320 30.24 4.23 10.63
C ARG A 320 31.21 5.03 9.80
N ALA A 321 32.46 5.13 10.25
CA ALA A 321 33.56 5.68 9.49
C ALA A 321 33.58 5.10 8.07
N PRO A 322 33.88 5.90 7.02
CA PRO A 322 34.09 5.37 5.69
C PRO A 322 35.21 4.34 5.79
N SER A 323 34.97 3.12 5.32
CA SER A 323 36.04 2.15 5.08
C SER A 323 37.02 2.83 4.15
N ALA A 324 38.23 3.10 4.64
CA ALA A 324 39.31 3.61 3.85
C ALA A 324 39.45 2.76 2.59
N SER A 325 39.30 3.39 1.45
CA SER A 325 39.63 2.83 0.15
C SER A 325 41.07 2.40 0.17
N LEU A 326 41.33 1.11 0.06
CA LEU A 326 42.60 0.55 -0.35
C LEU A 326 42.84 0.96 -1.82
N GLU A 327 43.21 2.23 -2.03
CA GLU A 327 43.84 2.72 -3.24
C GLU A 327 45.20 3.25 -2.86
N SER A 328 46.15 2.35 -2.69
CA SER A 328 47.57 2.65 -2.86
C SER A 328 48.30 1.31 -2.80
N GLU A 329 48.48 0.69 -3.96
CA GLU A 329 49.62 -0.16 -4.31
C GLU A 329 49.40 -0.75 -5.69
N VAL A 330 49.66 0.00 -6.75
CA VAL A 330 50.36 -0.47 -7.94
C VAL A 330 51.12 0.72 -8.50
N GLY A 331 52.41 0.77 -8.14
CA GLY A 331 53.41 1.55 -8.83
C GLY A 331 53.93 0.80 -10.05
#